data_56afe73c63d00220463114a43e394c83
#
_entry.id   56afe73c63d00220463114a43e394c83
#
_cell.length_a   1.000
_cell.length_b   1.000
_cell.length_c   1.000
_cell.angle_alpha   90.00
_cell.angle_beta   90.00
_cell.angle_gamma   90.00
#
_symmetry.space_group_name_H-M   'P 1'
#
loop_
_entity.id
_entity.type
_entity.pdbx_description
1 polymer ?
#
loop_
_entity_poly.entity_id
_entity_poly.type
_entity_poly.pdbx_seq_one_letter_code
_entity_poly.pdbx_strand_id
1 'polypeptide(L)'
;MKMKLWKKAVALLLGSTLLFGMTACGESSPASSTADSGDTVKVGLLHSLSGTMAISETSVRDAELLAIEEINAAGGVLGKQIEAVEEDGASEPSKFAEKAQKLLQDDKVATIFGCWTSASRKAVKPVVEGMNGLLWYPVQYEGMESSENIMYMGAAPNQQAVPAIDYCYNDKGYKNFYLLGSDYVFPQTANMIAKAQISALGGQTVAEEYVPLGHTDFQTIIADIKAKKPDVIINTLNGDSNVAFFKQLADAGVTSNDVMTMSFSIAEEEVNSIGANLLDGHLVAWNYYMTTDTPENKKFVEAYK
;
A
#
# COMPACT_ATOMS: atom_id res chain seq x y z
N MET A 1 49.08 17.43 -59.94
CA MET A 1 49.32 18.77 -60.53
C MET A 1 49.14 19.81 -59.41
N LYS A 2 50.27 20.41 -59.01
CA LYS A 2 50.49 21.70 -58.33
C LYS A 2 49.72 21.95 -57.02
N MET A 3 50.24 21.78 -55.77
CA MET A 3 51.32 22.53 -55.08
C MET A 3 51.18 24.06 -55.02
N LYS A 4 51.05 24.60 -53.76
CA LYS A 4 51.83 25.70 -53.08
C LYS A 4 51.05 26.11 -51.81
N LEU A 5 51.46 25.87 -50.57
CA LEU A 5 52.58 26.44 -49.80
C LEU A 5 52.69 27.99 -49.80
N TRP A 6 52.50 28.59 -48.63
CA TRP A 6 53.39 29.59 -47.99
C TRP A 6 52.74 30.09 -46.67
N LYS A 7 53.32 29.85 -45.53
CA LYS A 7 54.49 30.30 -44.76
C LYS A 7 54.31 31.68 -44.11
N LYS A 8 54.37 31.65 -42.76
CA LYS A 8 55.11 32.53 -41.83
C LYS A 8 54.62 33.97 -41.67
N ALA A 9 54.57 34.60 -40.47
CA ALA A 9 55.48 34.73 -39.34
C ALA A 9 54.81 35.47 -38.18
N VAL A 10 54.93 35.07 -36.93
CA VAL A 10 55.74 35.62 -35.82
C VAL A 10 55.76 37.14 -35.69
N ALA A 11 55.30 37.68 -34.57
CA ALA A 11 55.98 38.68 -33.73
C ALA A 11 55.30 38.76 -32.33
N LEU A 12 56.17 38.58 -31.34
CA LEU A 12 56.02 38.96 -29.92
C LEU A 12 55.90 40.46 -29.78
N LEU A 13 55.17 40.94 -28.75
CA LEU A 13 55.65 42.05 -27.90
C LEU A 13 54.97 42.09 -26.58
N LEU A 14 55.77 42.13 -25.52
CA LEU A 14 55.46 42.36 -24.13
C LEU A 14 54.92 43.79 -23.89
N GLY A 15 54.15 43.99 -22.86
CA GLY A 15 53.90 45.29 -22.31
C GLY A 15 52.96 45.21 -21.08
N SER A 16 53.57 45.26 -19.93
CA SER A 16 52.98 45.31 -18.57
C SER A 16 52.28 46.64 -18.28
N THR A 17 51.27 46.64 -17.42
CA THR A 17 51.21 47.36 -16.13
C THR A 17 49.80 47.90 -15.79
N LEU A 18 49.41 47.54 -14.58
CA LEU A 18 48.82 48.32 -13.46
C LEU A 18 47.35 48.75 -13.47
N LEU A 19 46.65 48.11 -12.50
CA LEU A 19 45.82 48.67 -11.44
C LEU A 19 44.95 49.91 -11.74
N PHE A 20 43.65 49.77 -11.56
CA PHE A 20 42.88 50.48 -10.53
C PHE A 20 41.46 49.88 -10.45
N GLY A 21 41.04 49.59 -9.24
CA GLY A 21 39.72 49.11 -8.92
C GLY A 21 38.66 50.19 -9.01
N MET A 22 37.44 49.75 -9.11
CA MET A 22 36.30 50.32 -8.35
C MET A 22 35.08 49.40 -8.46
N THR A 23 34.55 49.12 -7.31
CA THR A 23 33.24 48.56 -6.96
C THR A 23 32.12 48.96 -7.89
N ALA A 24 31.38 47.95 -8.39
CA ALA A 24 29.98 48.09 -8.75
C ALA A 24 29.23 46.88 -8.26
N CYS A 25 28.26 47.12 -7.40
CA CYS A 25 27.24 46.14 -7.03
C CYS A 25 26.52 45.62 -8.27
N GLY A 26 26.62 44.33 -8.49
CA GLY A 26 25.85 43.61 -9.50
C GLY A 26 25.09 42.50 -8.80
N GLU A 27 23.80 42.52 -8.98
CA GLU A 27 22.81 41.53 -8.49
C GLU A 27 23.34 40.09 -8.67
N SER A 28 23.41 39.39 -7.56
CA SER A 28 23.59 37.96 -7.57
C SER A 28 22.31 37.32 -8.09
N SER A 29 22.26 37.00 -9.36
CA SER A 29 21.35 35.99 -9.87
C SER A 29 21.55 34.71 -9.05
N PRO A 30 20.48 34.06 -8.59
CA PRO A 30 20.64 32.77 -7.95
C PRO A 30 21.28 31.82 -8.97
N ALA A 31 22.43 31.29 -8.60
CA ALA A 31 23.06 30.22 -9.34
C ALA A 31 22.02 29.09 -9.41
N SER A 32 21.50 28.85 -10.60
CA SER A 32 20.85 27.61 -10.92
C SER A 32 21.87 26.51 -10.57
N SER A 33 21.67 25.86 -9.44
CA SER A 33 22.38 24.64 -9.14
C SER A 33 21.90 23.65 -10.20
N THR A 34 22.68 23.48 -11.25
CA THR A 34 22.64 22.24 -12.02
C THR A 34 22.90 21.16 -11.00
N ALA A 35 21.84 20.47 -10.57
CA ALA A 35 21.98 19.23 -9.84
C ALA A 35 22.90 18.37 -10.71
N ASP A 36 24.09 18.16 -10.19
CA ASP A 36 25.00 17.15 -10.71
C ASP A 36 24.17 15.86 -10.80
N SER A 37 24.22 15.16 -11.92
CA SER A 37 23.56 13.87 -12.15
C SER A 37 24.26 12.78 -11.31
N GLY A 38 24.43 13.08 -10.03
CA GLY A 38 25.04 12.22 -9.04
C GLY A 38 24.02 11.18 -8.59
N ASP A 39 24.34 9.96 -8.92
CA ASP A 39 23.99 8.69 -8.28
C ASP A 39 22.62 8.70 -7.57
N THR A 40 21.58 8.28 -8.28
CA THR A 40 20.25 8.02 -7.68
C THR A 40 20.23 6.66 -6.98
N VAL A 41 19.34 6.50 -5.99
CA VAL A 41 19.00 5.20 -5.41
C VAL A 41 17.64 4.79 -5.95
N LYS A 42 17.58 3.74 -6.74
CA LYS A 42 16.32 3.19 -7.23
C LYS A 42 15.63 2.37 -6.16
N VAL A 43 14.32 2.58 -6.00
CA VAL A 43 13.44 1.75 -5.18
C VAL A 43 12.27 1.26 -6.03
N GLY A 44 11.87 0.01 -5.85
CA GLY A 44 10.73 -0.56 -6.54
C GLY A 44 9.43 -0.27 -5.76
N LEU A 45 8.39 0.18 -6.47
CA LEU A 45 7.03 0.26 -5.96
C LEU A 45 6.20 -0.79 -6.71
N LEU A 46 5.77 -1.83 -6.00
CA LEU A 46 5.09 -2.98 -6.60
C LEU A 46 3.69 -3.15 -6.01
N HIS A 47 2.71 -2.63 -6.71
CA HIS A 47 1.31 -2.62 -6.31
C HIS A 47 0.39 -3.03 -7.45
N SER A 48 -0.86 -3.40 -7.14
CA SER A 48 -1.90 -3.51 -8.15
C SER A 48 -2.41 -2.13 -8.53
N LEU A 49 -2.01 -1.65 -9.70
CA LEU A 49 -2.51 -0.41 -10.28
C LEU A 49 -3.71 -0.68 -11.19
N SER A 50 -3.99 -1.95 -11.45
CA SER A 50 -5.13 -2.45 -12.20
C SER A 50 -5.72 -3.70 -11.54
N GLY A 51 -6.94 -4.10 -11.98
CA GLY A 51 -7.66 -5.24 -11.40
C GLY A 51 -8.35 -4.91 -10.08
N THR A 52 -8.90 -5.94 -9.41
CA THR A 52 -9.80 -5.80 -8.26
C THR A 52 -9.17 -5.16 -7.02
N MET A 53 -7.83 -5.21 -6.87
CA MET A 53 -7.11 -4.64 -5.73
C MET A 53 -6.66 -3.20 -5.96
N ALA A 54 -6.83 -2.64 -7.16
CA ALA A 54 -6.43 -1.26 -7.45
C ALA A 54 -7.12 -0.23 -6.55
N ILE A 55 -8.36 -0.50 -6.13
CA ILE A 55 -9.13 0.32 -5.18
C ILE A 55 -8.39 0.55 -3.85
N SER A 56 -7.62 -0.44 -3.40
CA SER A 56 -6.88 -0.40 -2.13
C SER A 56 -5.40 -0.03 -2.33
N GLU A 57 -4.77 -0.53 -3.39
CA GLU A 57 -3.31 -0.46 -3.53
C GLU A 57 -2.80 0.85 -4.14
N THR A 58 -3.62 1.55 -4.92
CA THR A 58 -3.24 2.87 -5.49
C THR A 58 -2.94 3.89 -4.42
N SER A 59 -3.73 3.94 -3.36
CA SER A 59 -3.54 4.89 -2.26
C SER A 59 -2.25 4.63 -1.47
N VAL A 60 -1.84 3.36 -1.34
CA VAL A 60 -0.57 3.00 -0.71
C VAL A 60 0.61 3.47 -1.57
N ARG A 61 0.56 3.18 -2.88
CA ARG A 61 1.57 3.66 -3.83
C ARG A 61 1.70 5.19 -3.78
N ASP A 62 0.59 5.92 -3.74
CA ASP A 62 0.58 7.38 -3.71
C ASP A 62 1.20 7.91 -2.40
N ALA A 63 0.96 7.25 -1.26
CA ALA A 63 1.60 7.59 0.00
C ALA A 63 3.12 7.33 -0.02
N GLU A 64 3.57 6.27 -0.67
CA GLU A 64 4.99 5.98 -0.87
C GLU A 64 5.66 7.02 -1.79
N LEU A 65 4.99 7.45 -2.86
CA LEU A 65 5.47 8.53 -3.73
C LEU A 65 5.58 9.86 -2.98
N LEU A 66 4.58 10.22 -2.16
CA LEU A 66 4.63 11.40 -1.30
C LEU A 66 5.84 11.35 -0.35
N ALA A 67 6.08 10.20 0.28
CA ALA A 67 7.24 10.03 1.16
C ALA A 67 8.57 10.20 0.40
N ILE A 68 8.67 9.68 -0.83
CA ILE A 68 9.83 9.85 -1.70
C ILE A 68 10.03 11.33 -2.05
N GLU A 69 8.97 12.05 -2.38
CA GLU A 69 9.03 13.50 -2.66
C GLU A 69 9.53 14.29 -1.45
N GLU A 70 8.99 14.03 -0.26
CA GLU A 70 9.42 14.68 0.98
C GLU A 70 10.89 14.40 1.30
N ILE A 71 11.34 13.15 1.16
CA ILE A 71 12.73 12.75 1.40
C ILE A 71 13.65 13.42 0.38
N ASN A 72 13.28 13.45 -0.88
CA ASN A 72 14.05 14.07 -1.95
C ASN A 72 14.15 15.58 -1.77
N ALA A 73 13.07 16.25 -1.38
CA ALA A 73 13.05 17.66 -1.04
C ALA A 73 13.96 17.99 0.16
N ALA A 74 14.13 17.06 1.10
CA ALA A 74 15.04 17.19 2.23
C ALA A 74 16.51 16.86 1.90
N GLY A 75 16.83 16.53 0.65
CA GLY A 75 18.21 16.25 0.18
C GLY A 75 18.49 14.77 -0.09
N GLY A 76 17.45 13.92 -0.07
CA GLY A 76 17.55 12.50 -0.39
C GLY A 76 18.15 11.65 0.72
N VAL A 77 18.55 10.43 0.37
CA VAL A 77 19.16 9.47 1.30
C VAL A 77 20.67 9.45 1.07
N LEU A 78 21.44 9.77 2.11
CA LEU A 78 22.91 9.88 2.04
C LEU A 78 23.39 10.82 0.91
N GLY A 79 22.63 11.90 0.65
CA GLY A 79 22.92 12.85 -0.42
C GLY A 79 22.52 12.42 -1.82
N LYS A 80 21.83 11.27 -1.97
CA LYS A 80 21.36 10.74 -3.24
C LYS A 80 19.84 10.88 -3.33
N GLN A 81 19.32 11.26 -4.50
CA GLN A 81 17.89 11.29 -4.75
C GLN A 81 17.34 9.85 -4.88
N ILE A 82 16.13 9.62 -4.39
CA ILE A 82 15.42 8.37 -4.60
C ILE A 82 14.68 8.44 -5.94
N GLU A 83 14.85 7.42 -6.77
CA GLU A 83 14.13 7.22 -8.02
C GLU A 83 13.14 6.06 -7.82
N ALA A 84 11.84 6.33 -7.92
CA ALA A 84 10.80 5.30 -7.87
C ALA A 84 10.72 4.57 -9.21
N VAL A 85 10.73 3.24 -9.18
CA VAL A 85 10.46 2.36 -10.32
C VAL A 85 9.17 1.62 -10.03
N GLU A 86 8.09 2.03 -10.70
CA GLU A 86 6.75 1.49 -10.48
C GLU A 86 6.49 0.27 -11.37
N GLU A 87 5.87 -0.77 -10.81
CA GLU A 87 5.40 -1.96 -11.52
C GLU A 87 3.99 -2.34 -11.09
N ASP A 88 3.14 -2.67 -12.07
CA ASP A 88 1.78 -3.11 -11.85
C ASP A 88 1.71 -4.63 -11.69
N GLY A 89 1.30 -5.08 -10.49
CA GLY A 89 1.03 -6.49 -10.18
C GLY A 89 -0.32 -6.98 -10.68
N ALA A 90 -1.18 -6.09 -11.20
CA ALA A 90 -2.46 -6.36 -11.86
C ALA A 90 -3.40 -7.28 -11.06
N SER A 91 -3.33 -7.24 -9.73
CA SER A 91 -4.08 -8.11 -8.80
C SER A 91 -3.82 -9.62 -8.97
N GLU A 92 -2.74 -9.99 -9.66
CA GLU A 92 -2.38 -11.37 -9.96
C GLU A 92 -1.06 -11.77 -9.26
N PRO A 93 -1.04 -12.74 -8.33
CA PRO A 93 0.17 -13.13 -7.60
C PRO A 93 1.34 -13.51 -8.50
N SER A 94 1.09 -14.17 -9.64
CA SER A 94 2.12 -14.53 -10.61
C SER A 94 2.79 -13.30 -11.25
N LYS A 95 2.01 -12.24 -11.50
CA LYS A 95 2.53 -10.96 -12.00
C LYS A 95 3.39 -10.26 -10.96
N PHE A 96 2.99 -10.26 -9.70
CA PHE A 96 3.83 -9.74 -8.62
C PHE A 96 5.19 -10.42 -8.57
N ALA A 97 5.25 -11.75 -8.68
CA ALA A 97 6.53 -12.48 -8.71
C ALA A 97 7.39 -12.09 -9.94
N GLU A 98 6.79 -12.03 -11.14
CA GLU A 98 7.46 -11.59 -12.37
C GLU A 98 8.03 -10.17 -12.24
N LYS A 99 7.21 -9.24 -11.71
CA LYS A 99 7.59 -7.85 -11.54
C LYS A 99 8.64 -7.64 -10.46
N ALA A 100 8.55 -8.38 -9.35
CA ALA A 100 9.60 -8.38 -8.33
C ALA A 100 10.95 -8.84 -8.89
N GLN A 101 10.95 -9.90 -9.71
CA GLN A 101 12.15 -10.36 -10.38
C GLN A 101 12.73 -9.29 -11.32
N LYS A 102 11.88 -8.65 -12.13
CA LYS A 102 12.30 -7.55 -13.03
C LYS A 102 12.92 -6.40 -12.24
N LEU A 103 12.24 -5.92 -11.18
CA LEU A 103 12.75 -4.83 -10.33
C LEU A 103 14.14 -5.13 -9.76
N LEU A 104 14.36 -6.36 -9.26
CA LEU A 104 15.64 -6.73 -8.67
C LEU A 104 16.72 -7.01 -9.71
N GLN A 105 16.39 -7.73 -10.80
CA GLN A 105 17.35 -8.23 -11.77
C GLN A 105 17.69 -7.19 -12.84
N ASP A 106 16.67 -6.53 -13.42
CA ASP A 106 16.84 -5.67 -14.58
C ASP A 106 16.98 -4.20 -14.16
N ASP A 107 16.06 -3.72 -13.31
CA ASP A 107 16.04 -2.33 -12.85
C ASP A 107 17.05 -2.09 -11.71
N LYS A 108 17.48 -3.16 -11.02
CA LYS A 108 18.47 -3.16 -9.93
C LYS A 108 18.09 -2.22 -8.80
N VAL A 109 16.85 -2.27 -8.39
CA VAL A 109 16.37 -1.49 -7.25
C VAL A 109 17.05 -1.95 -5.95
N ALA A 110 17.29 -1.02 -5.04
CA ALA A 110 17.90 -1.31 -3.74
C ALA A 110 16.97 -2.09 -2.81
N THR A 111 15.67 -1.86 -2.94
CA THR A 111 14.61 -2.50 -2.15
C THR A 111 13.28 -2.37 -2.88
N ILE A 112 12.28 -3.18 -2.46
CA ILE A 112 10.91 -3.12 -2.97
C ILE A 112 9.97 -2.74 -1.82
N PHE A 113 9.09 -1.78 -2.06
CA PHE A 113 7.92 -1.51 -1.24
C PHE A 113 6.70 -2.05 -1.97
N GLY A 114 5.81 -2.76 -1.29
CA GLY A 114 4.62 -3.22 -1.99
C GLY A 114 4.04 -4.54 -1.53
N CYS A 115 3.21 -5.06 -2.39
CA CYS A 115 2.21 -6.08 -2.14
C CYS A 115 1.12 -5.57 -1.19
N TRP A 116 -0.06 -6.13 -1.34
CA TRP A 116 -1.17 -5.96 -0.39
C TRP A 116 -1.67 -7.32 0.08
N THR A 117 -2.09 -8.17 -0.86
CA THR A 117 -2.59 -9.48 -0.50
C THR A 117 -1.46 -10.37 0.01
N SER A 118 -1.76 -11.21 1.00
CA SER A 118 -0.81 -12.24 1.40
C SER A 118 -0.52 -13.24 0.27
N ALA A 119 -1.42 -13.35 -0.70
CA ALA A 119 -1.19 -14.14 -1.91
C ALA A 119 -0.05 -13.56 -2.77
N SER A 120 -0.06 -12.23 -3.02
CA SER A 120 1.03 -11.56 -3.74
C SER A 120 2.35 -11.61 -2.96
N ARG A 121 2.32 -11.33 -1.65
CA ARG A 121 3.52 -11.46 -0.79
C ARG A 121 4.13 -12.86 -0.86
N LYS A 122 3.30 -13.92 -0.75
CA LYS A 122 3.79 -15.30 -0.82
C LYS A 122 4.36 -15.68 -2.18
N ALA A 123 3.86 -15.08 -3.26
CA ALA A 123 4.43 -15.26 -4.59
C ALA A 123 5.77 -14.51 -4.75
N VAL A 124 5.91 -13.33 -4.15
CA VAL A 124 7.14 -12.51 -4.18
C VAL A 124 8.21 -13.06 -3.24
N LYS A 125 7.83 -13.67 -2.11
CA LYS A 125 8.76 -14.18 -1.09
C LYS A 125 9.90 -15.00 -1.66
N PRO A 126 9.69 -16.09 -2.45
CA PRO A 126 10.79 -16.87 -2.99
C PRO A 126 11.69 -16.08 -3.95
N VAL A 127 11.18 -15.04 -4.60
CA VAL A 127 11.96 -14.17 -5.48
C VAL A 127 12.92 -13.32 -4.65
N VAL A 128 12.43 -12.62 -3.63
CA VAL A 128 13.30 -11.76 -2.78
C VAL A 128 14.29 -12.58 -1.97
N GLU A 129 13.90 -13.75 -1.48
CA GLU A 129 14.81 -14.68 -0.79
C GLU A 129 15.88 -15.23 -1.72
N GLY A 130 15.51 -15.70 -2.91
CA GLY A 130 16.44 -16.25 -3.89
C GLY A 130 17.43 -15.25 -4.48
N MET A 131 17.05 -13.97 -4.52
CA MET A 131 17.87 -12.88 -5.06
C MET A 131 18.51 -12.02 -3.97
N ASN A 132 18.36 -12.36 -2.70
CA ASN A 132 18.80 -11.58 -1.54
C ASN A 132 18.30 -10.12 -1.61
N GLY A 133 17.07 -9.92 -2.10
CA GLY A 133 16.38 -8.65 -2.11
C GLY A 133 15.70 -8.37 -0.77
N LEU A 134 15.12 -7.18 -0.62
CA LEU A 134 14.36 -6.79 0.56
C LEU A 134 12.99 -6.26 0.15
N LEU A 135 11.94 -6.81 0.74
CA LEU A 135 10.54 -6.36 0.59
C LEU A 135 10.06 -5.69 1.88
N TRP A 136 9.54 -4.47 1.76
CA TRP A 136 8.77 -3.78 2.80
C TRP A 136 7.29 -4.02 2.53
N TYR A 137 6.66 -4.89 3.32
CA TYR A 137 5.26 -5.27 3.19
C TYR A 137 4.39 -4.37 4.08
N PRO A 138 3.56 -3.46 3.51
CA PRO A 138 3.01 -2.33 4.26
C PRO A 138 1.77 -2.63 5.10
N VAL A 139 0.99 -3.66 4.74
CA VAL A 139 -0.35 -3.88 5.32
C VAL A 139 -0.41 -5.08 6.27
N GLN A 140 -1.57 -5.29 6.88
CA GLN A 140 -1.80 -6.40 7.79
C GLN A 140 -1.56 -7.77 7.12
N TYR A 141 -1.26 -8.76 7.93
CA TYR A 141 -1.07 -10.14 7.47
C TYR A 141 -1.53 -11.13 8.54
N GLU A 142 -1.65 -12.39 8.13
CA GLU A 142 -2.15 -13.47 8.99
C GLU A 142 -1.17 -13.92 10.09
N GLY A 143 0.02 -13.33 10.16
CA GLY A 143 1.07 -13.83 11.05
C GLY A 143 1.63 -15.17 10.57
N MET A 144 2.30 -15.92 11.48
CA MET A 144 2.80 -17.28 11.27
C MET A 144 3.79 -17.42 10.10
N GLU A 145 4.42 -16.33 9.70
CA GLU A 145 5.43 -16.27 8.65
C GLU A 145 6.58 -15.38 9.11
N SER A 146 7.79 -15.76 8.76
CA SER A 146 8.97 -14.92 8.91
C SER A 146 9.89 -15.10 7.70
N SER A 147 10.64 -14.06 7.37
CA SER A 147 11.66 -14.04 6.34
C SER A 147 12.71 -13.01 6.68
N GLU A 148 13.96 -13.29 6.46
CA GLU A 148 15.05 -12.30 6.58
C GLU A 148 14.98 -11.24 5.48
N ASN A 149 14.20 -11.51 4.42
CA ASN A 149 14.04 -10.67 3.25
C ASN A 149 12.70 -9.90 3.21
N ILE A 150 11.87 -9.99 4.27
CA ILE A 150 10.60 -9.28 4.33
C ILE A 150 10.45 -8.55 5.67
N MET A 151 10.23 -7.26 5.59
CA MET A 151 9.84 -6.43 6.73
C MET A 151 8.32 -6.34 6.77
N TYR A 152 7.71 -6.97 7.77
CA TYR A 152 6.26 -6.97 7.98
C TYR A 152 5.87 -5.72 8.77
N MET A 153 5.34 -4.70 8.09
CA MET A 153 5.07 -3.37 8.68
C MET A 153 3.64 -3.23 9.19
N GLY A 154 2.72 -4.05 8.70
CA GLY A 154 1.31 -4.01 9.08
C GLY A 154 0.97 -4.85 10.30
N ALA A 155 -0.30 -4.77 10.71
CA ALA A 155 -0.81 -5.45 11.90
C ALA A 155 -0.81 -6.98 11.75
N ALA A 156 -0.34 -7.66 12.77
CA ALA A 156 -0.55 -9.10 12.95
C ALA A 156 -1.92 -9.37 13.62
N PRO A 157 -2.44 -10.61 13.62
CA PRO A 157 -3.78 -10.89 14.14
C PRO A 157 -4.05 -10.47 15.57
N ASN A 158 -3.04 -10.50 16.44
CA ASN A 158 -3.13 -10.02 17.82
C ASN A 158 -3.25 -8.49 17.93
N GLN A 159 -3.01 -7.76 16.84
CA GLN A 159 -3.12 -6.31 16.76
C GLN A 159 -4.38 -5.84 16.03
N GLN A 160 -5.09 -6.73 15.33
CA GLN A 160 -6.29 -6.42 14.56
C GLN A 160 -7.44 -7.39 14.85
N ALA A 161 -7.34 -8.64 14.38
CA ALA A 161 -8.46 -9.60 14.44
C ALA A 161 -8.85 -9.95 15.88
N VAL A 162 -7.85 -10.24 16.72
CA VAL A 162 -8.08 -10.66 18.10
C VAL A 162 -8.79 -9.56 18.92
N PRO A 163 -8.30 -8.30 18.99
CA PRO A 163 -9.02 -7.25 19.72
C PRO A 163 -10.37 -6.89 19.09
N ALA A 164 -10.54 -7.01 17.77
CA ALA A 164 -11.82 -6.77 17.12
C ALA A 164 -12.89 -7.80 17.50
N ILE A 165 -12.52 -9.08 17.56
CA ILE A 165 -13.41 -10.16 18.03
C ILE A 165 -13.76 -9.97 19.51
N ASP A 166 -12.76 -9.63 20.32
CA ASP A 166 -12.96 -9.36 21.74
C ASP A 166 -13.96 -8.23 21.97
N TYR A 167 -13.80 -7.12 21.26
CA TYR A 167 -14.72 -5.99 21.27
C TYR A 167 -16.14 -6.39 20.83
N CYS A 168 -16.29 -7.16 19.75
CA CYS A 168 -17.59 -7.65 19.30
C CYS A 168 -18.26 -8.51 20.35
N TYR A 169 -17.52 -9.39 21.02
CA TYR A 169 -18.06 -10.31 22.00
C TYR A 169 -18.34 -9.66 23.34
N ASN A 170 -17.37 -8.93 23.92
CA ASN A 170 -17.45 -8.41 25.28
C ASN A 170 -18.14 -7.04 25.35
N ASP A 171 -17.83 -6.12 24.45
CA ASP A 171 -18.37 -4.76 24.50
C ASP A 171 -19.72 -4.65 23.76
N LYS A 172 -19.87 -5.30 22.60
CA LYS A 172 -21.14 -5.32 21.84
C LYS A 172 -22.09 -6.41 22.27
N GLY A 173 -21.62 -7.45 22.96
CA GLY A 173 -22.42 -8.56 23.44
C GLY A 173 -22.81 -9.57 22.36
N TYR A 174 -22.16 -9.51 21.17
CA TYR A 174 -22.45 -10.41 20.06
C TYR A 174 -22.00 -11.85 20.35
N LYS A 175 -22.82 -12.82 20.02
CA LYS A 175 -22.58 -14.24 20.31
C LYS A 175 -22.55 -15.11 19.06
N ASN A 176 -23.23 -14.69 18.00
CA ASN A 176 -23.39 -15.44 16.75
C ASN A 176 -22.62 -14.73 15.64
N PHE A 177 -21.55 -15.34 15.18
CA PHE A 177 -20.61 -14.78 14.22
C PHE A 177 -20.74 -15.47 12.86
N TYR A 178 -20.84 -14.70 11.79
CA TYR A 178 -20.72 -15.15 10.42
C TYR A 178 -19.36 -14.74 9.87
N LEU A 179 -18.57 -15.66 9.36
CA LEU A 179 -17.25 -15.35 8.79
C LEU A 179 -17.36 -15.34 7.26
N LEU A 180 -17.01 -14.22 6.64
CA LEU A 180 -17.06 -14.05 5.19
C LEU A 180 -15.71 -13.50 4.70
N GLY A 181 -15.06 -14.20 3.77
CA GLY A 181 -13.76 -13.80 3.27
C GLY A 181 -13.52 -14.07 1.80
N SER A 182 -12.50 -13.42 1.26
CA SER A 182 -11.92 -13.78 -0.04
C SER A 182 -11.15 -15.09 0.08
N ASP A 183 -11.18 -15.92 -0.96
CA ASP A 183 -10.61 -17.28 -0.94
C ASP A 183 -9.09 -17.25 -1.20
N TYR A 184 -8.32 -16.82 -0.18
CA TYR A 184 -6.87 -16.93 -0.18
C TYR A 184 -6.33 -16.96 1.27
N VAL A 185 -5.02 -17.08 1.44
CA VAL A 185 -4.38 -17.41 2.72
C VAL A 185 -4.69 -16.45 3.86
N PHE A 186 -4.79 -15.12 3.63
CA PHE A 186 -5.06 -14.17 4.71
C PHE A 186 -6.47 -14.35 5.31
N PRO A 187 -7.58 -14.30 4.53
CA PRO A 187 -8.92 -14.52 5.09
C PRO A 187 -9.08 -15.89 5.73
N GLN A 188 -8.58 -16.94 5.10
CA GLN A 188 -8.67 -18.31 5.65
C GLN A 188 -7.99 -18.42 7.01
N THR A 189 -6.77 -17.87 7.14
CA THR A 189 -6.02 -17.93 8.41
C THR A 189 -6.61 -16.97 9.45
N ALA A 190 -7.00 -15.76 9.07
CA ALA A 190 -7.64 -14.81 9.97
C ALA A 190 -8.96 -15.37 10.53
N ASN A 191 -9.79 -15.99 9.68
CA ASN A 191 -11.04 -16.60 10.09
C ASN A 191 -10.80 -17.86 10.97
N MET A 192 -9.75 -18.64 10.71
CA MET A 192 -9.34 -19.73 11.60
C MET A 192 -8.99 -19.24 13.01
N ILE A 193 -8.23 -18.15 13.11
CA ILE A 193 -7.88 -17.50 14.39
C ILE A 193 -9.15 -16.94 15.05
N ALA A 194 -10.01 -16.26 14.28
CA ALA A 194 -11.27 -15.72 14.77
C ALA A 194 -12.18 -16.83 15.34
N LYS A 195 -12.33 -17.95 14.64
CA LYS A 195 -13.10 -19.11 15.13
C LYS A 195 -12.58 -19.65 16.46
N ALA A 196 -11.27 -19.80 16.56
CA ALA A 196 -10.65 -20.30 17.80
C ALA A 196 -10.95 -19.35 18.97
N GLN A 197 -10.83 -18.03 18.76
CA GLN A 197 -11.13 -17.04 19.78
C GLN A 197 -12.61 -16.96 20.12
N ILE A 198 -13.51 -16.93 19.13
CA ILE A 198 -14.97 -16.94 19.33
C ILE A 198 -15.36 -18.14 20.20
N SER A 199 -14.84 -19.32 19.88
CA SER A 199 -15.07 -20.54 20.67
C SER A 199 -14.55 -20.42 22.09
N ALA A 200 -13.34 -19.88 22.27
CA ALA A 200 -12.74 -19.69 23.59
C ALA A 200 -13.53 -18.69 24.47
N LEU A 201 -14.14 -17.69 23.85
CA LEU A 201 -15.01 -16.72 24.52
C LEU A 201 -16.41 -17.28 24.84
N GLY A 202 -16.80 -18.43 24.26
CA GLY A 202 -18.12 -19.02 24.40
C GLY A 202 -19.14 -18.54 23.35
N GLY A 203 -18.68 -17.90 22.26
CA GLY A 203 -19.51 -17.54 21.12
C GLY A 203 -19.66 -18.69 20.12
N GLN A 204 -20.46 -18.46 19.09
CA GLN A 204 -20.76 -19.44 18.05
C GLN A 204 -20.43 -18.88 16.66
N THR A 205 -19.70 -19.63 15.86
CA THR A 205 -19.60 -19.39 14.42
C THR A 205 -20.76 -20.09 13.73
N VAL A 206 -21.71 -19.31 13.20
CA VAL A 206 -22.94 -19.84 12.57
C VAL A 206 -22.74 -20.19 11.10
N ALA A 207 -21.73 -19.58 10.45
CA ALA A 207 -21.29 -19.92 9.10
C ALA A 207 -19.87 -19.41 8.84
N GLU A 208 -19.27 -19.99 7.82
CA GLU A 208 -17.96 -19.57 7.28
C GLU A 208 -17.97 -19.79 5.77
N GLU A 209 -17.85 -18.69 5.02
CA GLU A 209 -17.97 -18.69 3.56
C GLU A 209 -16.79 -17.95 2.92
N TYR A 210 -16.35 -18.47 1.79
CA TYR A 210 -15.27 -17.88 1.00
C TYR A 210 -15.68 -17.73 -0.45
N VAL A 211 -15.26 -16.62 -1.05
CA VAL A 211 -15.51 -16.30 -2.46
C VAL A 211 -14.19 -15.93 -3.15
N PRO A 212 -14.03 -16.19 -4.45
CA PRO A 212 -12.86 -15.75 -5.19
C PRO A 212 -12.62 -14.23 -5.04
N LEU A 213 -11.36 -13.82 -5.07
CA LEU A 213 -11.01 -12.39 -5.11
C LEU A 213 -11.64 -11.73 -6.35
N GLY A 214 -12.31 -10.58 -6.18
CA GLY A 214 -13.06 -9.92 -7.24
C GLY A 214 -14.46 -10.50 -7.50
N HIS A 215 -14.98 -11.35 -6.61
CA HIS A 215 -16.35 -11.88 -6.69
C HIS A 215 -17.38 -10.77 -6.57
N THR A 216 -18.45 -10.85 -7.38
CA THR A 216 -19.47 -9.78 -7.47
C THR A 216 -20.90 -10.23 -7.25
N ASP A 217 -21.19 -11.53 -7.05
CA ASP A 217 -22.56 -12.03 -6.81
C ASP A 217 -22.71 -12.61 -5.39
N PHE A 218 -23.28 -11.84 -4.50
CA PHE A 218 -23.48 -12.20 -3.10
C PHE A 218 -24.90 -12.63 -2.72
N GLN A 219 -25.81 -12.79 -3.69
CA GLN A 219 -27.22 -13.06 -3.42
C GLN A 219 -27.45 -14.30 -2.54
N THR A 220 -26.74 -15.39 -2.84
CA THR A 220 -26.85 -16.64 -2.07
C THR A 220 -26.33 -16.47 -0.64
N ILE A 221 -25.19 -15.79 -0.47
CA ILE A 221 -24.58 -15.50 0.84
C ILE A 221 -25.50 -14.60 1.67
N ILE A 222 -26.06 -13.56 1.06
CA ILE A 222 -26.99 -12.65 1.74
C ILE A 222 -28.29 -13.38 2.14
N ALA A 223 -28.78 -14.28 1.31
CA ALA A 223 -29.94 -15.11 1.69
C ALA A 223 -29.61 -16.01 2.89
N ASP A 224 -28.43 -16.58 2.96
CA ASP A 224 -27.92 -17.38 4.07
C ASP A 224 -27.76 -16.54 5.35
N ILE A 225 -27.18 -15.34 5.24
CA ILE A 225 -27.05 -14.36 6.35
C ILE A 225 -28.46 -14.04 6.92
N LYS A 226 -29.44 -13.75 6.06
CA LYS A 226 -30.84 -13.49 6.49
C LYS A 226 -31.47 -14.67 7.17
N ALA A 227 -31.18 -15.90 6.75
CA ALA A 227 -31.71 -17.12 7.35
C ALA A 227 -31.07 -17.43 8.71
N LYS A 228 -29.76 -17.25 8.84
CA LYS A 228 -28.98 -17.55 10.06
C LYS A 228 -29.03 -16.44 11.11
N LYS A 229 -29.30 -15.20 10.70
CA LYS A 229 -29.43 -14.04 11.58
C LYS A 229 -28.24 -13.90 12.56
N PRO A 230 -27.01 -13.81 12.07
CA PRO A 230 -25.86 -13.58 12.95
C PRO A 230 -25.97 -12.20 13.61
N ASP A 231 -25.31 -12.02 14.76
CA ASP A 231 -25.18 -10.72 15.41
C ASP A 231 -24.18 -9.85 14.65
N VAL A 232 -23.14 -10.48 14.11
CA VAL A 232 -22.06 -9.80 13.38
C VAL A 232 -21.48 -10.68 12.26
N ILE A 233 -21.13 -10.02 11.15
CA ILE A 233 -20.34 -10.59 10.06
C ILE A 233 -18.91 -10.12 10.26
N ILE A 234 -17.97 -11.04 10.44
CA ILE A 234 -16.54 -10.75 10.32
C ILE A 234 -16.20 -10.76 8.84
N ASN A 235 -15.93 -9.57 8.32
CA ASN A 235 -15.69 -9.34 6.90
C ASN A 235 -14.19 -9.28 6.61
N THR A 236 -13.68 -10.30 5.93
CA THR A 236 -12.31 -10.39 5.42
C THR A 236 -12.28 -10.43 3.88
N LEU A 237 -13.32 -9.88 3.23
CA LEU A 237 -13.31 -9.62 1.79
C LEU A 237 -12.29 -8.53 1.47
N ASN A 238 -11.72 -8.58 0.25
CA ASN A 238 -10.77 -7.59 -0.23
C ASN A 238 -11.15 -7.07 -1.62
N GLY A 239 -10.71 -5.85 -1.91
CA GLY A 239 -10.89 -5.22 -3.20
C GLY A 239 -12.36 -4.93 -3.55
N ASP A 240 -12.68 -4.97 -4.85
CA ASP A 240 -14.01 -4.66 -5.38
C ASP A 240 -15.14 -5.56 -4.86
N SER A 241 -14.81 -6.73 -4.31
CA SER A 241 -15.80 -7.62 -3.67
C SER A 241 -16.54 -6.92 -2.54
N ASN A 242 -15.90 -6.00 -1.81
CA ASN A 242 -16.55 -5.21 -0.77
C ASN A 242 -17.63 -4.29 -1.34
N VAL A 243 -17.37 -3.65 -2.49
CA VAL A 243 -18.34 -2.78 -3.16
C VAL A 243 -19.60 -3.55 -3.54
N ALA A 244 -19.42 -4.73 -4.16
CA ALA A 244 -20.53 -5.60 -4.56
C ALA A 244 -21.31 -6.14 -3.36
N PHE A 245 -20.61 -6.56 -2.30
CA PHE A 245 -21.22 -7.11 -1.08
C PHE A 245 -22.11 -6.08 -0.37
N PHE A 246 -21.57 -4.91 -0.03
CA PHE A 246 -22.33 -3.89 0.72
C PHE A 246 -23.50 -3.34 -0.08
N LYS A 247 -23.33 -3.16 -1.40
CA LYS A 247 -24.45 -2.75 -2.27
C LYS A 247 -25.58 -3.77 -2.26
N GLN A 248 -25.27 -5.04 -2.47
CA GLN A 248 -26.31 -6.10 -2.48
C GLN A 248 -26.89 -6.35 -1.10
N LEU A 249 -26.11 -6.18 -0.03
CA LEU A 249 -26.61 -6.27 1.35
C LEU A 249 -27.70 -5.20 1.59
N ALA A 250 -27.41 -3.96 1.20
CA ALA A 250 -28.38 -2.85 1.29
C ALA A 250 -29.58 -3.05 0.36
N ASP A 251 -29.39 -3.51 -0.89
CA ASP A 251 -30.48 -3.82 -1.84
C ASP A 251 -31.39 -4.90 -1.30
N ALA A 252 -30.88 -5.83 -0.48
CA ALA A 252 -31.66 -6.86 0.22
C ALA A 252 -32.38 -6.34 1.48
N GLY A 253 -32.24 -5.04 1.79
CA GLY A 253 -32.84 -4.39 2.94
C GLY A 253 -32.15 -4.73 4.26
N VAL A 254 -30.89 -5.15 4.25
CA VAL A 254 -30.11 -5.46 5.46
C VAL A 254 -29.19 -4.28 5.78
N THR A 255 -29.34 -3.73 6.96
CA THR A 255 -28.57 -2.58 7.46
C THR A 255 -27.73 -2.99 8.69
N SER A 256 -26.89 -2.07 9.16
CA SER A 256 -26.13 -2.26 10.40
C SER A 256 -27.00 -2.49 11.65
N ASN A 257 -28.28 -2.08 11.61
CA ASN A 257 -29.25 -2.35 12.67
C ASN A 257 -29.79 -3.80 12.64
N ASP A 258 -29.74 -4.47 11.49
CA ASP A 258 -30.16 -5.85 11.32
C ASP A 258 -28.99 -6.81 11.58
N VAL A 259 -27.87 -6.57 10.98
CA VAL A 259 -26.64 -7.36 11.13
C VAL A 259 -25.42 -6.44 11.03
N MET A 260 -24.63 -6.40 12.07
CA MET A 260 -23.37 -5.64 12.07
C MET A 260 -22.32 -6.29 11.17
N THR A 261 -21.47 -5.51 10.52
CA THR A 261 -20.21 -6.01 9.98
C THR A 261 -19.03 -5.44 10.77
N MET A 262 -18.01 -6.27 11.00
CA MET A 262 -16.69 -5.86 11.47
C MET A 262 -15.70 -6.19 10.35
N SER A 263 -15.20 -5.18 9.64
CA SER A 263 -14.36 -5.34 8.45
C SER A 263 -12.88 -5.16 8.77
N PHE A 264 -12.02 -5.97 8.13
CA PHE A 264 -10.56 -5.95 8.32
C PHE A 264 -9.79 -5.41 7.11
N SER A 265 -10.48 -5.00 6.05
CA SER A 265 -9.88 -4.52 4.80
C SER A 265 -10.70 -3.39 4.18
N ILE A 266 -11.27 -2.54 5.01
CA ILE A 266 -11.99 -1.33 4.59
C ILE A 266 -11.35 -0.14 5.31
N ALA A 267 -10.89 0.84 4.54
CA ALA A 267 -10.42 2.14 4.98
C ALA A 267 -11.19 3.24 4.24
N GLU A 268 -10.76 4.49 4.34
CA GLU A 268 -11.48 5.62 3.75
C GLU A 268 -11.60 5.53 2.22
N GLU A 269 -10.63 4.92 1.53
CA GLU A 269 -10.67 4.74 0.07
C GLU A 269 -11.79 3.77 -0.34
N GLU A 270 -11.92 2.67 0.37
CA GLU A 270 -13.03 1.75 0.14
C GLU A 270 -14.38 2.41 0.49
N VAL A 271 -14.44 3.22 1.56
CA VAL A 271 -15.65 3.99 1.91
C VAL A 271 -16.07 4.92 0.78
N ASN A 272 -15.14 5.60 0.12
CA ASN A 272 -15.42 6.46 -1.03
C ASN A 272 -16.02 5.67 -2.19
N SER A 273 -15.53 4.47 -2.43
CA SER A 273 -15.96 3.61 -3.56
C SER A 273 -17.24 2.84 -3.29
N ILE A 274 -17.45 2.38 -2.04
CA ILE A 274 -18.68 1.68 -1.61
C ILE A 274 -19.83 2.68 -1.47
N GLY A 275 -19.54 3.84 -0.91
CA GLY A 275 -20.51 4.85 -0.52
C GLY A 275 -20.76 4.85 0.99
N ALA A 276 -20.49 5.99 1.63
CA ALA A 276 -20.59 6.13 3.09
C ALA A 276 -21.98 5.76 3.66
N ASN A 277 -23.05 6.02 2.89
CA ASN A 277 -24.41 5.68 3.28
C ASN A 277 -24.69 4.17 3.37
N LEU A 278 -23.91 3.34 2.66
CA LEU A 278 -24.03 1.88 2.71
C LEU A 278 -23.24 1.28 3.88
N LEU A 279 -22.33 2.05 4.44
CA LEU A 279 -21.45 1.64 5.55
C LEU A 279 -21.84 2.26 6.89
N ASP A 280 -22.87 3.11 6.90
CA ASP A 280 -23.29 3.81 8.12
C ASP A 280 -23.65 2.81 9.25
N GLY A 281 -22.99 3.01 10.40
CA GLY A 281 -23.14 2.16 11.58
C GLY A 281 -22.36 0.84 11.56
N HIS A 282 -21.75 0.44 10.45
CA HIS A 282 -20.85 -0.71 10.41
C HIS A 282 -19.48 -0.39 11.03
N LEU A 283 -18.74 -1.41 11.42
CA LEU A 283 -17.46 -1.28 12.12
C LEU A 283 -16.29 -1.72 11.24
N VAL A 284 -15.15 -1.08 11.46
CA VAL A 284 -13.88 -1.46 10.86
C VAL A 284 -12.80 -1.55 11.93
N ALA A 285 -11.86 -2.46 11.76
CA ALA A 285 -10.65 -2.55 12.57
C ALA A 285 -9.45 -2.38 11.64
N TRP A 286 -8.79 -1.24 11.75
CA TRP A 286 -7.67 -0.85 10.92
C TRP A 286 -6.58 -0.17 11.75
N ASN A 287 -5.37 -0.10 11.26
CA ASN A 287 -4.24 0.46 12.00
C ASN A 287 -3.97 1.95 11.70
N TYR A 288 -4.73 2.53 10.77
CA TYR A 288 -4.68 3.96 10.45
C TYR A 288 -6.07 4.48 10.05
N TYR A 289 -6.39 5.71 10.45
CA TYR A 289 -7.56 6.45 10.00
C TYR A 289 -7.18 7.89 9.72
N MET A 290 -7.58 8.43 8.57
CA MET A 290 -7.31 9.82 8.21
C MET A 290 -7.99 10.83 9.16
N THR A 291 -8.98 10.39 9.91
CA THR A 291 -9.69 11.19 10.93
C THR A 291 -8.98 11.24 12.27
N THR A 292 -7.83 10.58 12.43
CA THR A 292 -7.04 10.62 13.66
C THR A 292 -6.60 12.05 13.99
N ASP A 293 -7.00 12.56 15.17
CA ASP A 293 -6.77 13.96 15.56
C ASP A 293 -5.37 14.15 16.19
N THR A 294 -4.33 14.11 15.34
CA THR A 294 -2.96 14.48 15.72
C THR A 294 -2.38 15.51 14.75
N PRO A 295 -1.45 16.37 15.18
CA PRO A 295 -0.80 17.33 14.29
C PRO A 295 -0.09 16.66 13.11
N GLU A 296 0.56 15.51 13.35
CA GLU A 296 1.29 14.73 12.34
C GLU A 296 0.33 14.22 11.27
N ASN A 297 -0.82 13.65 11.69
CA ASN A 297 -1.82 13.16 10.75
C ASN A 297 -2.44 14.28 9.93
N LYS A 298 -2.74 15.42 10.55
CA LYS A 298 -3.27 16.59 9.82
C LYS A 298 -2.30 17.04 8.72
N LYS A 299 -1.00 17.11 9.04
CA LYS A 299 0.03 17.46 8.07
C LYS A 299 0.11 16.42 6.93
N PHE A 300 0.07 15.13 7.26
CA PHE A 300 0.08 14.06 6.28
C PHE A 300 -1.13 14.13 5.35
N VAL A 301 -2.34 14.24 5.91
CA VAL A 301 -3.60 14.33 5.14
C VAL A 301 -3.63 15.57 4.24
N GLU A 302 -3.08 16.71 4.69
CA GLU A 302 -2.97 17.91 3.88
C GLU A 302 -1.98 17.74 2.72
N ALA A 303 -0.85 17.09 2.96
CA ALA A 303 0.15 16.84 1.93
C ALA A 303 -0.29 15.77 0.91
N TYR A 304 -1.12 14.81 1.35
CA TYR A 304 -1.61 13.72 0.51
C TYR A 304 -2.72 14.15 -0.47
N LYS A 305 -3.48 15.21 -0.17
CA LYS A 305 -4.59 15.75 -1.02
C LYS A 305 -4.07 16.43 -2.28
#